data_e64c1ff33a25fda827cb57a7791a02c6
#
_entry.id   e64c1ff33a25fda827cb57a7791a02c6
#
_cell.length_a   1.000
_cell.length_b   1.000
_cell.length_c   1.000
_cell.angle_alpha   90.00
_cell.angle_beta   90.00
_cell.angle_gamma   90.00
#
_symmetry.space_group_name_H-M   'P 1'
#
loop_
_entity.id
_entity.type
_entity.pdbx_description
1 polymer ?
#
loop_
_entity_poly.entity_id
_entity_poly.type
_entity_poly.pdbx_seq_one_letter_code
_entity_poly.pdbx_strand_id
1 'polypeptide(L)'
;MAYIYETHLHTCQASACGRSPGRDYIQRYIDAGYSGIIVTDHFYRGNCRIDRSLPWRDFIDRFCAGYEDARNEGEKRGFPVFFGWEENFDGDEYLIYGLDKAWMLRHPEMPTWTRKQQYEIVRAAGGCVVQAHPFRARDYNHTIYLSHALCDGVEVYNAGNEPDWNRLAMRYAKIIGLPVTAGSDNHCADTMQPDRLAGVCFDKPLEDIQGYVAAILNRQTFSLHLPVALEPWNGSVAPDLPCRWLDREGEDTGRDIMEILRRGTPAEK
;
A
#
# COMPACT_ATOMS: atom_id res chain seq x y z
N MET A 1 -17.27 11.36 15.54
CA MET A 1 -15.81 11.49 15.39
C MET A 1 -15.40 10.60 14.24
N ALA A 2 -14.49 11.03 13.39
CA ALA A 2 -13.93 10.17 12.35
C ALA A 2 -12.78 9.34 12.95
N TYR A 3 -12.69 8.07 12.56
CA TYR A 3 -11.64 7.15 12.97
C TYR A 3 -10.59 7.06 11.87
N ILE A 4 -9.38 7.58 12.13
CA ILE A 4 -8.30 7.70 11.15
C ILE A 4 -7.36 6.51 11.27
N TYR A 5 -7.00 5.90 10.15
CA TYR A 5 -6.06 4.78 10.10
C TYR A 5 -4.93 5.06 9.11
N GLU A 6 -3.69 4.82 9.56
CA GLU A 6 -2.54 4.72 8.67
C GLU A 6 -2.60 3.39 7.93
N THR A 7 -2.41 3.40 6.63
CA THR A 7 -2.51 2.20 5.81
C THR A 7 -1.20 1.77 5.17
N HIS A 8 -0.13 2.58 5.26
CA HIS A 8 1.14 2.31 4.63
C HIS A 8 2.31 2.75 5.53
N LEU A 9 2.97 1.79 6.17
CA LEU A 9 4.00 2.05 7.18
C LEU A 9 5.06 0.96 7.21
N HIS A 10 6.33 1.36 7.31
CA HIS A 10 7.49 0.48 7.31
C HIS A 10 8.27 0.50 8.63
N THR A 11 8.71 -0.68 9.07
CA THR A 11 9.51 -0.85 10.28
C THR A 11 10.96 -1.21 9.97
N CYS A 12 11.87 -0.90 10.89
CA CYS A 12 13.27 -1.28 10.72
C CYS A 12 13.54 -2.78 10.90
N GLN A 13 12.57 -3.55 11.39
CA GLN A 13 12.73 -4.99 11.57
C GLN A 13 12.68 -5.74 10.25
N ALA A 14 11.85 -5.31 9.29
CA ALA A 14 11.67 -6.02 8.03
C ALA A 14 12.03 -5.20 6.79
N SER A 15 11.77 -3.89 6.76
CA SER A 15 12.13 -3.02 5.63
C SER A 15 13.54 -2.47 5.78
N ALA A 16 14.37 -2.55 4.73
CA ALA A 16 15.75 -2.04 4.77
C ALA A 16 15.82 -0.51 4.82
N CYS A 17 14.81 0.18 4.30
CA CYS A 17 14.63 1.63 4.39
C CYS A 17 13.99 2.08 5.71
N GLY A 18 13.33 1.19 6.47
CA GLY A 18 12.77 1.48 7.78
C GLY A 18 13.86 1.84 8.80
N ARG A 19 13.58 2.86 9.62
CA ARG A 19 14.56 3.39 10.61
C ARG A 19 14.11 3.21 12.05
N SER A 20 12.81 3.06 12.29
CA SER A 20 12.24 2.92 13.62
C SER A 20 11.61 1.54 13.82
N PRO A 21 11.74 0.95 15.01
CA PRO A 21 11.02 -0.28 15.35
C PRO A 21 9.51 -0.02 15.44
N GLY A 22 8.72 -1.08 15.23
CA GLY A 22 7.27 -0.96 15.17
C GLY A 22 6.64 -0.31 16.40
N ARG A 23 7.14 -0.60 17.60
CA ARG A 23 6.65 -0.03 18.88
C ARG A 23 6.78 1.50 18.95
N ASP A 24 7.78 2.11 18.29
CA ASP A 24 8.04 3.54 18.41
C ASP A 24 7.01 4.40 17.67
N TYR A 25 6.28 3.80 16.72
CA TYR A 25 5.20 4.47 16.01
C TYR A 25 3.93 4.65 16.86
N ILE A 26 3.67 3.78 17.84
CA ILE A 26 2.38 3.71 18.52
C ILE A 26 2.01 5.03 19.20
N GLN A 27 2.89 5.56 20.07
CA GLN A 27 2.61 6.82 20.75
C GLN A 27 2.52 7.98 19.76
N ARG A 28 3.34 7.98 18.69
CA ARG A 28 3.34 9.03 17.68
C ARG A 28 2.01 9.13 16.93
N TYR A 29 1.43 7.98 16.54
CA TYR A 29 0.13 7.96 15.89
C TYR A 29 -1.04 8.26 16.83
N ILE A 30 -0.96 7.86 18.11
CA ILE A 30 -1.92 8.28 19.15
C ILE A 30 -1.90 9.81 19.29
N ASP A 31 -0.72 10.41 19.44
CA ASP A 31 -0.55 11.86 19.59
C ASP A 31 -1.01 12.63 18.34
N ALA A 32 -0.89 12.02 17.15
CA ALA A 32 -1.39 12.56 15.90
C ALA A 32 -2.91 12.36 15.71
N GLY A 33 -3.61 11.72 16.66
CA GLY A 33 -5.07 11.52 16.62
C GLY A 33 -5.55 10.37 15.75
N TYR A 34 -4.67 9.44 15.39
CA TYR A 34 -5.04 8.22 14.66
C TYR A 34 -5.71 7.21 15.59
N SER A 35 -6.56 6.38 15.00
CA SER A 35 -7.31 5.32 15.69
C SER A 35 -6.69 3.94 15.51
N GLY A 36 -5.69 3.80 14.67
CA GLY A 36 -4.95 2.57 14.42
C GLY A 36 -3.99 2.70 13.24
N ILE A 37 -3.15 1.70 13.07
CA ILE A 37 -2.18 1.61 11.97
C ILE A 37 -2.20 0.23 11.33
N ILE A 38 -1.80 0.15 10.06
CA ILE A 38 -1.51 -1.10 9.35
C ILE A 38 -0.02 -1.10 9.02
N VAL A 39 0.71 -2.07 9.54
CA VAL A 39 2.13 -2.27 9.21
C VAL A 39 2.23 -3.03 7.89
N THR A 40 2.95 -2.46 6.92
CA THR A 40 3.04 -2.96 5.54
C THR A 40 4.49 -3.04 5.07
N ASP A 41 5.33 -3.67 5.84
CA ASP A 41 6.75 -3.80 5.50
C ASP A 41 6.98 -4.40 4.10
N HIS A 42 8.07 -3.98 3.45
CA HIS A 42 8.50 -4.54 2.17
C HIS A 42 8.74 -6.04 2.28
N PHE A 43 8.07 -6.79 1.42
CA PHE A 43 8.16 -8.24 1.40
C PHE A 43 9.30 -8.72 0.48
N TYR A 44 9.24 -9.96 0.08
CA TYR A 44 10.33 -10.78 -0.45
C TYR A 44 11.07 -10.17 -1.67
N ARG A 45 10.36 -9.57 -2.63
CA ARG A 45 10.97 -8.92 -3.82
C ARG A 45 11.27 -7.45 -3.61
N GLY A 46 10.64 -6.82 -2.61
CA GLY A 46 10.84 -5.43 -2.28
C GLY A 46 12.13 -5.16 -1.51
N ASN A 47 12.24 -3.98 -0.95
CA ASN A 47 13.37 -3.54 -0.13
C ASN A 47 13.36 -4.18 1.26
N CYS A 48 13.20 -5.51 1.31
CA CYS A 48 13.21 -6.33 2.51
C CYS A 48 14.64 -6.58 2.99
N ARG A 49 14.88 -6.40 4.31
CA ARG A 49 16.20 -6.65 4.91
C ARG A 49 16.43 -8.08 5.38
N ILE A 50 15.38 -8.90 5.39
CA ILE A 50 15.48 -10.28 5.86
C ILE A 50 16.23 -11.12 4.85
N ASP A 51 17.15 -11.93 5.35
CA ASP A 51 17.95 -12.86 4.52
C ASP A 51 17.04 -13.90 3.84
N ARG A 52 17.01 -13.86 2.53
CA ARG A 52 16.16 -14.74 1.69
C ARG A 52 16.67 -16.19 1.64
N SER A 53 17.87 -16.48 2.15
CA SER A 53 18.42 -17.84 2.27
C SER A 53 17.88 -18.61 3.47
N LEU A 54 17.17 -17.94 4.39
CA LEU A 54 16.58 -18.58 5.57
C LEU A 54 15.51 -19.59 5.17
N PRO A 55 15.32 -20.65 5.98
CA PRO A 55 14.11 -21.46 5.89
C PRO A 55 12.86 -20.60 5.95
N TRP A 56 11.83 -20.94 5.16
CA TRP A 56 10.62 -20.12 5.01
C TRP A 56 10.01 -19.66 6.35
N ARG A 57 9.89 -20.58 7.30
CA ARG A 57 9.38 -20.27 8.64
C ARG A 57 10.21 -19.18 9.31
N ASP A 58 11.52 -19.29 9.30
CA ASP A 58 12.42 -18.33 9.96
C ASP A 58 12.39 -16.98 9.25
N PHE A 59 12.25 -16.98 7.91
CA PHE A 59 12.04 -15.77 7.12
C PHE A 59 10.76 -15.05 7.56
N ILE A 60 9.61 -15.77 7.59
CA ILE A 60 8.32 -15.18 7.96
C ILE A 60 8.31 -14.73 9.43
N ASP A 61 8.90 -15.49 10.34
CA ASP A 61 8.99 -15.10 11.74
C ASP A 61 9.74 -13.78 11.91
N ARG A 62 10.84 -13.58 11.19
CA ARG A 62 11.59 -12.31 11.19
C ARG A 62 10.87 -11.20 10.45
N PHE A 63 10.21 -11.52 9.35
CA PHE A 63 9.43 -10.55 8.58
C PHE A 63 8.30 -9.94 9.41
N CYS A 64 7.58 -10.74 10.15
CA CYS A 64 6.47 -10.27 10.99
C CYS A 64 6.91 -9.59 12.30
N ALA A 65 8.21 -9.58 12.63
CA ALA A 65 8.69 -9.05 13.90
C ALA A 65 8.37 -7.57 14.12
N GLY A 66 8.37 -6.75 13.06
CA GLY A 66 8.03 -5.33 13.14
C GLY A 66 6.54 -5.10 13.49
N TYR A 67 5.67 -5.82 12.79
CA TYR A 67 4.25 -5.84 13.10
C TYR A 67 3.96 -6.34 14.52
N GLU A 68 4.59 -7.46 14.93
CA GLU A 68 4.39 -8.05 16.27
C GLU A 68 4.87 -7.11 17.38
N ASP A 69 5.97 -6.39 17.15
CA ASP A 69 6.50 -5.37 18.06
C ASP A 69 5.51 -4.19 18.21
N ALA A 70 5.00 -3.67 17.09
CA ALA A 70 3.99 -2.62 17.07
C ALA A 70 2.69 -3.07 17.77
N ARG A 71 2.21 -4.28 17.43
CA ARG A 71 0.98 -4.83 18.01
C ARG A 71 1.10 -5.00 19.52
N ASN A 72 2.20 -5.56 20.01
CA ASN A 72 2.42 -5.76 21.44
C ASN A 72 2.42 -4.42 22.22
N GLU A 73 2.94 -3.35 21.63
CA GLU A 73 2.89 -2.02 22.24
C GLU A 73 1.50 -1.39 22.12
N GLY A 74 0.84 -1.58 20.98
CA GLY A 74 -0.53 -1.12 20.74
C GLY A 74 -1.53 -1.73 21.73
N GLU A 75 -1.44 -3.05 21.98
CA GLU A 75 -2.29 -3.75 22.96
C GLU A 75 -2.19 -3.15 24.36
N LYS A 76 -0.99 -2.76 24.81
CA LYS A 76 -0.78 -2.11 26.12
C LYS A 76 -1.48 -0.74 26.22
N ARG A 77 -1.69 -0.07 25.08
CA ARG A 77 -2.25 1.28 24.99
C ARG A 77 -3.69 1.31 24.49
N GLY A 78 -4.28 0.15 24.18
CA GLY A 78 -5.60 0.08 23.55
C GLY A 78 -5.64 0.67 22.15
N PHE A 79 -4.52 0.61 21.41
CA PHE A 79 -4.38 1.15 20.07
C PHE A 79 -4.29 0.03 19.04
N PRO A 80 -5.24 -0.11 18.11
CA PRO A 80 -5.27 -1.17 17.11
C PRO A 80 -4.07 -1.11 16.14
N VAL A 81 -3.45 -2.28 15.96
CA VAL A 81 -2.38 -2.47 14.96
C VAL A 81 -2.74 -3.66 14.09
N PHE A 82 -2.86 -3.44 12.81
CA PHE A 82 -3.19 -4.46 11.83
C PHE A 82 -1.99 -4.85 10.98
N PHE A 83 -2.10 -5.99 10.31
CA PHE A 83 -1.07 -6.55 9.48
C PHE A 83 -1.41 -6.44 8.00
N GLY A 84 -0.42 -6.07 7.21
CA GLY A 84 -0.36 -6.15 5.77
C GLY A 84 1.09 -6.31 5.32
N TRP A 85 1.34 -6.23 4.05
CA TRP A 85 2.70 -6.17 3.49
C TRP A 85 2.70 -5.46 2.15
N GLU A 86 3.88 -5.00 1.74
CA GLU A 86 4.10 -4.42 0.42
C GLU A 86 5.01 -5.34 -0.41
N GLU A 87 4.50 -5.81 -1.55
CA GLU A 87 5.25 -6.64 -2.49
C GLU A 87 5.60 -5.86 -3.75
N ASN A 88 6.77 -6.12 -4.31
CA ASN A 88 7.29 -5.45 -5.50
C ASN A 88 7.32 -6.40 -6.70
N PHE A 89 6.95 -5.89 -7.88
CA PHE A 89 7.10 -6.57 -9.16
C PHE A 89 7.73 -5.61 -10.17
N ASP A 90 9.05 -5.69 -10.32
CA ASP A 90 9.82 -4.89 -11.29
C ASP A 90 9.60 -3.37 -11.15
N GLY A 91 9.35 -2.91 -9.91
CA GLY A 91 9.20 -1.50 -9.58
C GLY A 91 7.77 -1.02 -9.36
N ASP A 92 6.77 -1.78 -9.76
CA ASP A 92 5.39 -1.56 -9.32
C ASP A 92 5.13 -2.32 -8.00
N GLU A 93 4.52 -1.63 -7.05
CA GLU A 93 4.35 -2.12 -5.67
C GLU A 93 2.87 -2.25 -5.31
N TYR A 94 2.59 -3.25 -4.46
CA TYR A 94 1.23 -3.62 -4.07
C TYR A 94 1.15 -3.83 -2.57
N LEU A 95 0.18 -3.17 -1.95
CA LEU A 95 -0.19 -3.35 -0.55
C LEU A 95 -1.23 -4.46 -0.44
N ILE A 96 -0.93 -5.45 0.36
CA ILE A 96 -1.79 -6.62 0.56
C ILE A 96 -2.33 -6.59 1.99
N TYR A 97 -3.64 -6.78 2.13
CA TYR A 97 -4.35 -6.73 3.40
C TYR A 97 -5.31 -7.90 3.58
N GLY A 98 -5.63 -8.21 4.83
CA GLY A 98 -6.66 -9.18 5.19
C GLY A 98 -6.17 -10.60 5.39
N LEU A 99 -4.87 -10.84 5.27
CA LEU A 99 -4.25 -12.14 5.51
C LEU A 99 -3.25 -12.02 6.67
N ASP A 100 -2.90 -13.14 7.28
CA ASP A 100 -2.08 -13.17 8.49
C ASP A 100 -0.77 -13.96 8.33
N LYS A 101 0.07 -13.89 9.35
CA LYS A 101 1.31 -14.67 9.45
C LYS A 101 1.09 -16.17 9.25
N ALA A 102 0.00 -16.71 9.80
CA ALA A 102 -0.29 -18.15 9.69
C ALA A 102 -0.62 -18.53 8.24
N TRP A 103 -1.29 -17.64 7.50
CA TRP A 103 -1.51 -17.83 6.08
C TRP A 103 -0.18 -17.78 5.30
N MET A 104 0.69 -16.80 5.54
CA MET A 104 2.00 -16.71 4.87
C MET A 104 2.86 -17.95 5.12
N LEU A 105 2.85 -18.50 6.33
CA LEU A 105 3.58 -19.73 6.68
C LEU A 105 3.14 -20.95 5.85
N ARG A 106 1.89 -20.97 5.36
CA ARG A 106 1.36 -22.06 4.51
C ARG A 106 1.66 -21.89 3.03
N HIS A 107 2.25 -20.75 2.63
CA HIS A 107 2.51 -20.40 1.24
C HIS A 107 4.00 -20.14 0.96
N PRO A 108 4.89 -21.15 1.11
CA PRO A 108 6.32 -20.97 0.84
C PRO A 108 6.65 -20.67 -0.63
N GLU A 109 5.66 -20.81 -1.52
CA GLU A 109 5.75 -20.51 -2.95
C GLU A 109 5.54 -19.02 -3.28
N MET A 110 5.15 -18.16 -2.32
CA MET A 110 4.92 -16.72 -2.55
C MET A 110 6.06 -16.03 -3.34
N PRO A 111 7.34 -16.35 -3.10
CA PRO A 111 8.43 -15.74 -3.85
C PRO A 111 8.41 -16.01 -5.36
N THR A 112 7.68 -17.02 -5.81
CA THR A 112 7.62 -17.41 -7.22
C THR A 112 6.37 -16.93 -7.95
N TRP A 113 5.42 -16.32 -7.25
CA TRP A 113 4.18 -15.88 -7.86
C TRP A 113 4.38 -14.75 -8.86
N THR A 114 3.59 -14.77 -9.93
CA THR A 114 3.38 -13.63 -10.80
C THR A 114 2.42 -12.63 -10.15
N ARG A 115 2.30 -11.40 -10.68
CA ARG A 115 1.28 -10.42 -10.25
C ARG A 115 -0.13 -11.03 -10.24
N LYS A 116 -0.46 -11.75 -11.32
CA LYS A 116 -1.76 -12.43 -11.46
C LYS A 116 -1.97 -13.48 -10.38
N GLN A 117 -1.00 -14.36 -10.17
CA GLN A 117 -1.08 -15.40 -9.14
C GLN A 117 -1.24 -14.79 -7.75
N GLN A 118 -0.46 -13.74 -7.42
CA GLN A 118 -0.63 -13.03 -6.16
C GLN A 118 -2.05 -12.49 -6.02
N TYR A 119 -2.55 -11.78 -7.03
CA TYR A 119 -3.90 -11.22 -6.99
C TYR A 119 -4.97 -12.30 -6.79
N GLU A 120 -4.97 -13.34 -7.62
CA GLU A 120 -5.97 -14.40 -7.57
C GLU A 120 -5.95 -15.18 -6.25
N ILE A 121 -4.75 -15.54 -5.74
CA ILE A 121 -4.60 -16.31 -4.49
C ILE A 121 -4.97 -15.46 -3.28
N VAL A 122 -4.54 -14.21 -3.21
CA VAL A 122 -4.91 -13.27 -2.13
C VAL A 122 -6.42 -13.06 -2.11
N ARG A 123 -7.04 -12.84 -3.27
CA ARG A 123 -8.49 -12.65 -3.39
C ARG A 123 -9.28 -13.90 -3.01
N ALA A 124 -8.83 -15.07 -3.43
CA ALA A 124 -9.45 -16.35 -3.06
C ALA A 124 -9.37 -16.62 -1.55
N ALA A 125 -8.35 -16.10 -0.88
CA ALA A 125 -8.18 -16.22 0.56
C ALA A 125 -8.92 -15.15 1.38
N GLY A 126 -9.66 -14.23 0.74
CA GLY A 126 -10.42 -13.17 1.40
C GLY A 126 -9.62 -11.90 1.69
N GLY A 127 -8.43 -11.75 1.13
CA GLY A 127 -7.64 -10.53 1.17
C GLY A 127 -7.99 -9.55 0.05
N CYS A 128 -7.38 -8.39 0.05
CA CYS A 128 -7.41 -7.42 -1.04
C CYS A 128 -6.01 -6.92 -1.41
N VAL A 129 -5.88 -6.42 -2.63
CA VAL A 129 -4.65 -5.91 -3.22
C VAL A 129 -4.87 -4.46 -3.64
N VAL A 130 -4.03 -3.55 -3.16
CA VAL A 130 -4.06 -2.13 -3.53
C VAL A 130 -2.76 -1.80 -4.25
N GLN A 131 -2.83 -1.20 -5.44
CA GLN A 131 -1.63 -0.71 -6.11
C GLN A 131 -1.09 0.49 -5.34
N ALA A 132 0.13 0.36 -4.80
CA ALA A 132 0.79 1.37 -4.01
C ALA A 132 1.32 2.50 -4.91
N HIS A 133 1.22 3.75 -4.44
CA HIS A 133 1.81 4.96 -5.03
C HIS A 133 2.11 4.87 -6.55
N PRO A 134 1.14 4.52 -7.40
CA PRO A 134 1.35 4.46 -8.85
C PRO A 134 1.88 5.80 -9.36
N PHE A 135 2.67 5.78 -10.41
CA PHE A 135 3.42 6.92 -10.97
C PHE A 135 4.63 7.39 -10.17
N ARG A 136 5.00 6.71 -9.07
CA ARG A 136 6.26 7.01 -8.38
C ARG A 136 7.44 6.68 -9.31
N ALA A 137 8.18 7.70 -9.71
CA ALA A 137 9.42 7.56 -10.47
C ALA A 137 10.61 7.50 -9.50
N ARG A 138 11.48 6.51 -9.70
CA ARG A 138 12.73 6.36 -8.95
C ARG A 138 13.84 6.01 -9.92
N ASP A 139 15.09 6.29 -9.57
CA ASP A 139 16.26 6.08 -10.42
C ASP A 139 16.46 4.60 -10.82
N TYR A 140 15.94 3.68 -10.03
CA TYR A 140 16.00 2.24 -10.30
C TYR A 140 14.83 1.72 -11.16
N ASN A 141 13.78 2.51 -11.37
CA ASN A 141 12.66 2.16 -12.23
C ASN A 141 12.97 2.55 -13.67
N HIS A 142 12.68 1.65 -14.61
CA HIS A 142 12.80 1.93 -16.04
C HIS A 142 11.45 2.14 -16.72
N THR A 143 10.39 1.65 -16.10
CA THR A 143 9.01 1.73 -16.58
C THR A 143 8.07 1.75 -15.38
N ILE A 144 7.03 2.56 -15.48
CA ILE A 144 5.91 2.55 -14.51
C ILE A 144 4.83 1.64 -15.08
N TYR A 145 4.50 0.58 -14.36
CA TYR A 145 3.46 -0.36 -14.73
C TYR A 145 2.18 -0.11 -13.94
N LEU A 146 1.04 -0.14 -14.64
CA LEU A 146 -0.28 0.08 -14.06
C LEU A 146 -1.18 -1.11 -14.40
N SER A 147 -1.69 -1.77 -13.37
CA SER A 147 -2.40 -3.07 -13.51
C SER A 147 -3.81 -3.02 -12.91
N HIS A 148 -4.70 -2.26 -13.53
CA HIS A 148 -6.09 -2.09 -13.06
C HIS A 148 -6.87 -3.40 -12.86
N ALA A 149 -6.51 -4.46 -13.57
CA ALA A 149 -7.17 -5.76 -13.50
C ALA A 149 -6.60 -6.68 -12.42
N LEU A 150 -5.48 -6.30 -11.80
CA LEU A 150 -4.74 -7.09 -10.81
C LEU A 150 -4.64 -6.37 -9.45
N CYS A 151 -5.55 -5.43 -9.20
CA CYS A 151 -5.72 -4.78 -7.91
C CYS A 151 -7.20 -4.43 -7.66
N ASP A 152 -7.55 -4.24 -6.40
CA ASP A 152 -8.90 -3.92 -5.93
C ASP A 152 -9.06 -2.42 -5.63
N GLY A 153 -7.95 -1.71 -5.47
CA GLY A 153 -7.91 -0.29 -5.15
C GLY A 153 -6.59 0.34 -5.56
N VAL A 154 -6.50 1.65 -5.41
CA VAL A 154 -5.33 2.46 -5.77
C VAL A 154 -4.99 3.40 -4.62
N GLU A 155 -3.75 3.41 -4.17
CA GLU A 155 -3.24 4.43 -3.26
C GLU A 155 -3.01 5.72 -4.06
N VAL A 156 -3.97 6.63 -3.98
CA VAL A 156 -3.94 7.87 -4.76
C VAL A 156 -3.22 9.02 -4.07
N TYR A 157 -2.99 8.87 -2.77
CA TYR A 157 -2.17 9.79 -2.00
C TYR A 157 -1.19 9.01 -1.14
N ASN A 158 0.07 9.30 -1.35
CA ASN A 158 1.16 8.82 -0.52
C ASN A 158 1.98 10.04 -0.08
N ALA A 159 2.18 10.19 1.24
CA ALA A 159 2.85 11.37 1.78
C ALA A 159 4.34 11.45 1.39
N GLY A 160 4.94 10.33 0.98
CA GLY A 160 6.31 10.26 0.46
C GLY A 160 6.44 10.56 -1.04
N ASN A 161 5.33 10.87 -1.73
CA ASN A 161 5.31 11.17 -3.16
C ASN A 161 5.49 12.66 -3.46
N GLU A 162 5.97 12.95 -4.68
CA GLU A 162 5.78 14.26 -5.28
C GLU A 162 4.29 14.52 -5.53
N PRO A 163 3.81 15.77 -5.33
CA PRO A 163 2.39 16.09 -5.46
C PRO A 163 1.76 15.70 -6.80
N ASP A 164 2.51 15.79 -7.89
CA ASP A 164 2.00 15.47 -9.23
C ASP A 164 1.79 13.97 -9.43
N TRP A 165 2.55 13.10 -8.79
CA TRP A 165 2.32 11.66 -8.83
C TRP A 165 1.01 11.29 -8.14
N ASN A 166 0.70 11.91 -7.01
CA ASN A 166 -0.60 11.75 -6.33
C ASN A 166 -1.77 12.25 -7.19
N ARG A 167 -1.61 13.39 -7.90
CA ARG A 167 -2.62 13.90 -8.84
C ARG A 167 -2.88 12.93 -10.00
N LEU A 168 -1.81 12.36 -10.56
CA LEU A 168 -1.89 11.34 -11.61
C LEU A 168 -2.57 10.08 -11.10
N ALA A 169 -2.21 9.60 -9.90
CA ALA A 169 -2.83 8.42 -9.28
C ALA A 169 -4.35 8.62 -9.07
N MET A 170 -4.77 9.79 -8.59
CA MET A 170 -6.18 10.12 -8.46
C MET A 170 -6.89 10.18 -9.83
N ARG A 171 -6.25 10.75 -10.85
CA ARG A 171 -6.79 10.78 -12.21
C ARG A 171 -6.96 9.37 -12.76
N TYR A 172 -5.96 8.53 -12.59
CA TYR A 172 -5.96 7.13 -12.97
C TYR A 172 -7.10 6.38 -12.31
N ALA A 173 -7.18 6.40 -10.97
CA ALA A 173 -8.21 5.70 -10.22
C ALA A 173 -9.64 6.10 -10.66
N LYS A 174 -9.88 7.38 -10.92
CA LYS A 174 -11.17 7.87 -11.44
C LYS A 174 -11.53 7.29 -12.80
N ILE A 175 -10.56 7.19 -13.72
CA ILE A 175 -10.79 6.67 -15.07
C ILE A 175 -11.09 5.17 -15.03
N ILE A 176 -10.35 4.40 -14.23
CA ILE A 176 -10.55 2.95 -14.13
C ILE A 176 -11.68 2.56 -13.17
N GLY A 177 -12.18 3.52 -12.37
CA GLY A 177 -13.29 3.33 -11.45
C GLY A 177 -12.98 2.40 -10.28
N LEU A 178 -11.73 2.36 -9.79
CA LEU A 178 -11.35 1.62 -8.59
C LEU A 178 -11.49 2.46 -7.32
N PRO A 179 -11.71 1.83 -6.15
CA PRO A 179 -11.61 2.45 -4.84
C PRO A 179 -10.26 3.14 -4.63
N VAL A 180 -10.27 4.22 -3.86
CA VAL A 180 -9.07 5.03 -3.60
C VAL A 180 -8.67 4.92 -2.12
N THR A 181 -7.37 4.84 -1.86
CA THR A 181 -6.80 4.84 -0.52
C THR A 181 -5.70 5.90 -0.39
N ALA A 182 -5.22 6.13 0.83
CA ALA A 182 -4.11 7.01 1.12
C ALA A 182 -3.31 6.48 2.29
N GLY A 183 -1.99 6.66 2.26
CA GLY A 183 -1.07 6.32 3.33
C GLY A 183 0.10 7.28 3.44
N SER A 184 0.82 7.22 4.55
CA SER A 184 1.99 8.08 4.75
C SER A 184 3.27 7.51 4.18
N ASP A 185 3.35 6.18 4.04
CA ASP A 185 4.59 5.49 3.66
C ASP A 185 5.74 5.86 4.61
N ASN A 186 5.42 5.82 5.91
CA ASN A 186 6.29 6.31 6.94
C ASN A 186 7.41 5.31 7.26
N HIS A 187 8.65 5.79 7.28
CA HIS A 187 9.84 4.97 7.51
C HIS A 187 10.57 5.30 8.81
N CYS A 188 10.15 6.36 9.53
CA CYS A 188 10.88 6.85 10.70
C CYS A 188 9.93 7.56 11.68
N ALA A 189 9.72 6.98 12.84
CA ALA A 189 8.88 7.56 13.89
C ALA A 189 9.46 8.88 14.44
N ASP A 190 10.79 9.02 14.51
CA ASP A 190 11.44 10.20 15.09
C ASP A 190 11.29 11.45 14.23
N THR A 191 11.18 11.30 12.90
CA THR A 191 11.02 12.41 11.96
C THR A 191 9.58 12.64 11.54
N MET A 192 8.65 11.91 12.13
CA MET A 192 7.23 11.98 11.85
C MET A 192 6.67 13.38 12.15
N GLN A 193 5.96 13.95 11.21
CA GLN A 193 5.28 15.24 11.34
C GLN A 193 3.78 15.01 11.22
N PRO A 194 2.99 15.25 12.29
CA PRO A 194 1.54 14.96 12.29
C PRO A 194 0.76 15.65 11.17
N ASP A 195 1.19 16.86 10.79
CA ASP A 195 0.61 17.67 9.72
C ASP A 195 0.98 17.20 8.30
N ARG A 196 1.77 16.13 8.18
CA ARG A 196 2.15 15.51 6.90
C ARG A 196 1.63 14.08 6.74
N LEU A 197 0.96 13.55 7.76
CA LEU A 197 0.45 12.18 7.72
C LEU A 197 -0.80 12.09 6.86
N ALA A 198 -0.92 10.95 6.17
CA ALA A 198 -2.10 10.59 5.38
C ALA A 198 -2.70 9.27 5.88
N GLY A 199 -3.88 8.95 5.40
CA GLY A 199 -4.57 7.71 5.76
C GLY A 199 -6.02 7.70 5.28
N VAL A 200 -6.82 6.83 5.88
CA VAL A 200 -8.25 6.71 5.59
C VAL A 200 -9.08 7.00 6.85
N CYS A 201 -10.30 7.52 6.64
CA CYS A 201 -11.22 7.84 7.72
C CYS A 201 -12.50 7.01 7.61
N PHE A 202 -12.92 6.43 8.72
CA PHE A 202 -14.18 5.71 8.87
C PHE A 202 -15.10 6.40 9.88
N ASP A 203 -16.40 6.25 9.71
CA ASP A 203 -17.41 6.76 10.66
C ASP A 203 -17.52 5.89 11.93
N LYS A 204 -17.03 4.66 11.86
CA LYS A 204 -16.96 3.70 12.97
C LYS A 204 -15.56 3.12 13.10
N PRO A 205 -15.15 2.70 14.30
CA PRO A 205 -13.85 2.05 14.48
C PRO A 205 -13.81 0.71 13.70
N LEU A 206 -12.65 0.39 13.15
CA LEU A 206 -12.40 -0.93 12.59
C LEU A 206 -12.19 -1.92 13.75
N GLU A 207 -12.95 -3.00 13.74
CA GLU A 207 -12.81 -4.09 14.73
C GLU A 207 -11.59 -4.97 14.39
N ASP A 208 -11.35 -5.15 13.09
CA ASP A 208 -10.24 -5.92 12.55
C ASP A 208 -9.86 -5.43 11.14
N ILE A 209 -8.85 -6.05 10.56
CA ILE A 209 -8.39 -5.72 9.19
C ILE A 209 -9.45 -6.08 8.12
N GLN A 210 -10.35 -7.03 8.39
CA GLN A 210 -11.40 -7.42 7.44
C GLN A 210 -12.42 -6.31 7.24
N GLY A 211 -12.62 -5.44 8.22
CA GLY A 211 -13.41 -4.21 8.06
C GLY A 211 -12.85 -3.30 6.97
N TYR A 212 -11.52 -3.11 6.93
CA TYR A 212 -10.84 -2.34 5.89
C TYR A 212 -10.93 -3.04 4.52
N VAL A 213 -10.65 -4.34 4.48
CA VAL A 213 -10.76 -5.16 3.26
C VAL A 213 -12.17 -5.09 2.68
N ALA A 214 -13.18 -5.28 3.51
CA ALA A 214 -14.59 -5.21 3.09
C ALA A 214 -14.96 -3.83 2.52
N ALA A 215 -14.43 -2.76 3.10
CA ALA A 215 -14.67 -1.40 2.61
C ALA A 215 -14.13 -1.21 1.19
N ILE A 216 -12.93 -1.71 0.90
CA ILE A 216 -12.35 -1.67 -0.45
C ILE A 216 -13.16 -2.55 -1.41
N LEU A 217 -13.38 -3.83 -1.06
CA LEU A 217 -13.99 -4.80 -1.96
C LEU A 217 -15.46 -4.48 -2.29
N ASN A 218 -16.21 -4.00 -1.30
CA ASN A 218 -17.62 -3.65 -1.44
C ASN A 218 -17.82 -2.19 -1.83
N ARG A 219 -16.74 -1.43 -2.10
CA ARG A 219 -16.78 -0.01 -2.44
C ARG A 219 -17.58 0.81 -1.42
N GLN A 220 -17.40 0.48 -0.14
CA GLN A 220 -18.05 1.21 0.94
C GLN A 220 -17.46 2.61 1.07
N THR A 221 -18.28 3.54 1.55
CA THR A 221 -17.84 4.93 1.71
C THR A 221 -16.90 5.05 2.92
N PHE A 222 -15.68 5.43 2.66
CA PHE A 222 -14.75 6.01 3.61
C PHE A 222 -14.11 7.24 2.97
N SER A 223 -13.59 8.16 3.76
CA SER A 223 -12.92 9.34 3.24
C SER A 223 -11.41 9.23 3.38
N LEU A 224 -10.67 10.00 2.58
CA LEU A 224 -9.23 10.10 2.73
C LEU A 224 -8.91 11.16 3.78
N HIS A 225 -7.97 10.84 4.67
CA HIS A 225 -7.30 11.81 5.53
C HIS A 225 -6.06 12.30 4.80
N LEU A 226 -6.06 13.55 4.38
CA LEU A 226 -4.97 14.14 3.60
C LEU A 226 -4.45 15.39 4.30
N PRO A 227 -3.12 15.56 4.43
CA PRO A 227 -2.53 16.75 5.01
C PRO A 227 -2.73 18.01 4.13
N VAL A 228 -2.87 17.78 2.82
CA VAL A 228 -3.11 18.83 1.82
C VAL A 228 -4.18 18.34 0.84
N ALA A 229 -5.08 19.23 0.48
CA ALA A 229 -6.09 18.92 -0.54
C ALA A 229 -5.42 18.49 -1.85
N LEU A 230 -5.91 17.42 -2.44
CA LEU A 230 -5.39 16.89 -3.69
C LEU A 230 -6.08 17.59 -4.86
N GLU A 231 -5.38 18.56 -5.45
CA GLU A 231 -5.84 19.28 -6.63
C GLU A 231 -5.91 18.33 -7.86
N PRO A 232 -6.84 18.55 -8.78
CA PRO A 232 -6.91 17.78 -10.01
C PRO A 232 -5.63 17.90 -10.85
N TRP A 233 -5.22 16.80 -11.48
CA TRP A 233 -4.14 16.85 -12.45
C TRP A 233 -4.52 17.74 -13.64
N ASN A 234 -3.66 18.69 -13.98
CA ASN A 234 -3.89 19.71 -15.00
C ASN A 234 -3.38 19.34 -16.42
N GLY A 235 -2.82 18.14 -16.57
CA GLY A 235 -2.31 17.63 -17.85
C GLY A 235 -0.87 18.04 -18.20
N SER A 236 -0.21 18.87 -17.39
CA SER A 236 1.09 19.46 -17.73
C SER A 236 2.29 18.64 -17.29
N VAL A 237 2.17 17.87 -16.22
CA VAL A 237 3.28 17.08 -15.67
C VAL A 237 3.05 15.59 -15.92
N ALA A 238 4.07 14.92 -16.41
CA ALA A 238 4.12 13.48 -16.60
C ALA A 238 5.43 12.95 -15.99
N PRO A 239 5.48 11.69 -15.54
CA PRO A 239 6.75 11.06 -15.20
C PRO A 239 7.69 11.03 -16.40
N ASP A 240 8.99 11.17 -16.15
CA ASP A 240 10.02 11.05 -17.18
C ASP A 240 10.27 9.59 -17.61
N LEU A 241 9.43 8.66 -17.15
CA LEU A 241 9.49 7.23 -17.45
C LEU A 241 8.29 6.82 -18.31
N PRO A 242 8.47 5.80 -19.18
CA PRO A 242 7.34 5.17 -19.86
C PRO A 242 6.29 4.67 -18.86
N CYS A 243 5.01 4.98 -19.11
CA CYS A 243 3.90 4.49 -18.29
C CYS A 243 3.11 3.46 -19.09
N ARG A 244 3.15 2.20 -18.68
CA ARG A 244 2.62 1.07 -19.44
C ARG A 244 1.40 0.45 -18.75
N TRP A 245 0.46 0.04 -19.57
CA TRP A 245 -0.74 -0.66 -19.13
C TRP A 245 -0.53 -2.16 -19.18
N LEU A 246 -0.75 -2.84 -18.03
CA LEU A 246 -0.74 -4.29 -17.98
C LEU A 246 -2.15 -4.87 -18.21
N ASP A 247 -2.23 -5.98 -18.89
CA ASP A 247 -3.45 -6.74 -19.08
C ASP A 247 -3.80 -7.63 -17.86
N ARG A 248 -4.80 -8.50 -18.00
CA ARG A 248 -5.25 -9.42 -16.95
C ARG A 248 -4.27 -10.56 -16.66
N GLU A 249 -3.33 -10.80 -17.56
CA GLU A 249 -2.26 -11.79 -17.36
C GLU A 249 -1.03 -11.14 -16.68
N GLY A 250 -1.02 -9.79 -16.56
CA GLY A 250 0.10 -9.02 -16.03
C GLY A 250 1.17 -8.73 -17.07
N GLU A 251 0.83 -8.86 -18.36
CA GLU A 251 1.73 -8.61 -19.48
C GLU A 251 1.59 -7.17 -19.98
N ASP A 252 2.72 -6.58 -20.45
CA ASP A 252 2.73 -5.24 -21.01
C ASP A 252 1.98 -5.21 -22.35
N THR A 253 0.92 -4.44 -22.40
CA THR A 253 0.12 -4.26 -23.63
C THR A 253 0.78 -3.34 -24.67
N GLY A 254 1.91 -2.71 -24.34
CA GLY A 254 2.54 -1.68 -25.16
C GLY A 254 1.79 -0.34 -25.17
N ARG A 255 0.66 -0.21 -24.46
CA ARG A 255 -0.16 1.02 -24.44
C ARG A 255 0.42 2.01 -23.45
N ASP A 256 0.55 3.26 -23.88
CA ASP A 256 0.92 4.38 -23.00
C ASP A 256 -0.32 4.88 -22.26
N ILE A 257 -0.33 4.71 -20.94
CA ILE A 257 -1.42 5.15 -20.11
C ILE A 257 -1.56 6.68 -20.07
N MET A 258 -0.49 7.42 -20.27
CA MET A 258 -0.55 8.89 -20.27
C MET A 258 -1.44 9.43 -21.38
N GLU A 259 -1.55 8.73 -22.53
CA GLU A 259 -2.53 9.09 -23.57
C GLU A 259 -3.98 8.92 -23.06
N ILE A 260 -4.27 7.82 -22.34
CA ILE A 260 -5.58 7.54 -21.77
C ILE A 260 -5.93 8.60 -20.74
N LEU A 261 -5.00 8.94 -19.85
CA LEU A 261 -5.22 9.95 -18.82
C LEU A 261 -5.51 11.35 -19.40
N ARG A 262 -4.83 11.71 -20.49
CA ARG A 262 -5.06 12.99 -21.20
C ARG A 262 -6.43 13.03 -21.89
N ARG A 263 -6.83 11.94 -22.55
CA ARG A 263 -8.14 11.84 -23.22
C ARG A 263 -9.31 11.75 -22.25
N GLY A 264 -9.10 11.19 -21.05
CA GLY A 264 -10.15 11.05 -20.02
C GLY A 264 -11.20 9.97 -20.33
N THR A 265 -10.94 9.11 -21.29
CA THR A 265 -11.80 7.97 -21.61
C THR A 265 -11.32 6.73 -20.85
N PRO A 266 -12.25 5.89 -20.33
CA PRO A 266 -11.86 4.61 -19.76
C PRO A 266 -11.09 3.78 -20.79
N ALA A 267 -10.10 3.04 -20.32
CA ALA A 267 -9.54 1.97 -21.14
C ALA A 267 -10.67 0.98 -21.46
N GLU A 268 -10.80 0.57 -22.70
CA GLU A 268 -11.70 -0.52 -23.06
C GLU A 268 -11.40 -1.74 -22.18
N LYS A 269 -12.47 -2.30 -21.61
CA LYS A 269 -12.42 -3.41 -20.66
C LYS A 269 -11.91 -4.68 -21.30
#